data_0734471d5393b4e0d9ae0e98009bbb3a
#
_entry.id   0734471d5393b4e0d9ae0e98009bbb3a
#
_cell.length_a   1.000
_cell.length_b   1.000
_cell.length_c   1.000
_cell.angle_alpha   90.00
_cell.angle_beta   90.00
_cell.angle_gamma   90.00
#
_symmetry.space_group_name_H-M   'P 1'
#
loop_
_entity.id
_entity.type
_entity.pdbx_description
1 polymer ?
#
loop_
_entity_poly.entity_id
_entity_poly.type
_entity_poly.pdbx_seq_one_letter_code
_entity_poly.pdbx_strand_id
1 'polypeptide(L)'
;PVVILSLALAVVVAMLCFVLPEFAAIYQTFNTPLPLLTRLIIHASESLSHGWPMLILPIMLPALLNLIAARRPPWLLRRQKMLHALPVVGKLIRGQRLSQIFTVLALTQSAGISFLQGLESVEDTLNCPLWRQRIQQVHLHISHGAPIWQALERSGGFTTLCLQLIRTGEASGSLDTMLENLARHHSEQTHNQAENLATLLEPAM
;
A
#
# COMPACT_ATOMS: atom_id res chain seq x y z
N PRO A 1 -4.24 6.34 11.55
CA PRO A 1 -5.68 5.97 11.65
C PRO A 1 -5.88 4.62 12.35
N VAL A 2 -5.12 3.57 11.97
CA VAL A 2 -5.28 2.23 12.56
C VAL A 2 -5.10 2.22 14.08
N VAL A 3 -4.15 2.98 14.61
CA VAL A 3 -3.89 3.07 16.07
C VAL A 3 -5.06 3.75 16.79
N ILE A 4 -5.60 4.82 16.22
CA ILE A 4 -6.74 5.54 16.80
C ILE A 4 -7.99 4.66 16.76
N LEU A 5 -8.24 3.99 15.64
CA LEU A 5 -9.37 3.07 15.49
C LEU A 5 -9.26 1.85 16.43
N SER A 6 -8.07 1.29 16.61
CA SER A 6 -7.82 0.17 17.52
C SER A 6 -7.99 0.60 18.99
N LEU A 7 -7.55 1.83 19.33
CA LEU A 7 -7.73 2.38 20.66
C LEU A 7 -9.22 2.65 20.96
N ALA A 8 -9.94 3.25 20.03
CA ALA A 8 -11.37 3.48 20.18
C ALA A 8 -12.16 2.16 20.33
N LEU A 9 -11.83 1.16 19.49
CA LEU A 9 -12.44 -0.16 19.60
C LEU A 9 -12.12 -0.84 20.94
N ALA A 10 -10.87 -0.72 21.42
CA ALA A 10 -10.46 -1.28 22.70
C ALA A 10 -11.22 -0.64 23.88
N VAL A 11 -11.43 0.69 23.85
CA VAL A 11 -12.22 1.41 24.86
C VAL A 11 -13.68 0.96 24.83
N VAL A 12 -14.29 0.82 23.64
CA VAL A 12 -15.67 0.34 23.51
C VAL A 12 -15.81 -1.09 24.04
N VAL A 13 -14.88 -1.99 23.70
CA VAL A 13 -14.88 -3.37 24.19
C VAL A 13 -14.67 -3.41 25.69
N ALA A 14 -13.77 -2.62 26.25
CA ALA A 14 -13.57 -2.54 27.71
C ALA A 14 -14.84 -2.04 28.42
N MET A 15 -15.52 -1.04 27.85
CA MET A 15 -16.77 -0.53 28.40
C MET A 15 -17.89 -1.57 28.38
N LEU A 16 -17.99 -2.33 27.29
CA LEU A 16 -18.97 -3.43 27.18
C LEU A 16 -18.66 -4.60 28.12
N CYS A 17 -17.39 -4.92 28.34
CA CYS A 17 -17.00 -6.06 29.19
C CYS A 17 -16.98 -5.76 30.70
N PHE A 18 -16.68 -4.52 31.11
CA PHE A 18 -16.51 -4.15 32.49
C PHE A 18 -17.68 -3.34 33.04
N VAL A 19 -18.14 -2.34 32.31
CA VAL A 19 -19.15 -1.40 32.82
C VAL A 19 -20.58 -1.95 32.68
N LEU A 20 -20.87 -2.58 31.53
CA LEU A 20 -22.23 -3.09 31.29
C LEU A 20 -22.67 -4.19 32.27
N PRO A 21 -21.84 -5.18 32.65
CA PRO A 21 -22.23 -6.20 33.65
C PRO A 21 -22.53 -5.61 35.02
N GLU A 22 -21.79 -4.58 35.43
CA GLU A 22 -22.00 -3.88 36.72
C GLU A 22 -23.39 -3.19 36.72
N PHE A 23 -23.75 -2.53 35.64
CA PHE A 23 -25.10 -1.95 35.50
C PHE A 23 -26.19 -3.03 35.46
N ALA A 24 -25.97 -4.16 34.82
CA ALA A 24 -26.92 -5.26 34.78
C ALA A 24 -27.18 -5.84 36.19
N ALA A 25 -26.14 -5.96 37.04
CA ALA A 25 -26.25 -6.40 38.41
C ALA A 25 -27.10 -5.44 39.27
N ILE A 26 -26.94 -4.12 39.08
CA ILE A 26 -27.74 -3.11 39.76
C ILE A 26 -29.22 -3.21 39.40
N TYR A 27 -29.55 -3.36 38.08
CA TYR A 27 -30.94 -3.52 37.63
C TYR A 27 -31.62 -4.79 38.17
N GLN A 28 -30.89 -5.88 38.33
CA GLN A 28 -31.40 -7.11 38.90
C GLN A 28 -31.80 -6.94 40.39
N THR A 29 -31.12 -6.06 41.12
CA THR A 29 -31.46 -5.76 42.52
C THR A 29 -32.78 -5.02 42.70
N PHE A 30 -33.20 -4.27 41.66
CA PHE A 30 -34.48 -3.50 41.65
C PHE A 30 -35.67 -4.25 41.06
N ASN A 31 -35.52 -5.51 40.69
CA ASN A 31 -36.58 -6.37 40.11
C ASN A 31 -37.34 -5.73 38.90
N THR A 32 -36.71 -4.79 38.17
CA THR A 32 -37.29 -4.11 36.99
C THR A 32 -36.89 -4.84 35.74
N PRO A 33 -37.82 -5.11 34.79
CA PRO A 33 -37.50 -5.77 33.54
C PRO A 33 -36.58 -4.86 32.70
N LEU A 34 -35.44 -5.37 32.29
CA LEU A 34 -34.49 -4.70 31.43
C LEU A 34 -35.12 -4.40 30.06
N PRO A 35 -34.91 -3.21 29.46
CA PRO A 35 -35.32 -2.89 28.10
C PRO A 35 -34.73 -3.91 27.11
N LEU A 36 -35.48 -4.24 26.05
CA LEU A 36 -35.08 -5.23 25.02
C LEU A 36 -33.70 -4.98 24.44
N LEU A 37 -33.37 -3.72 24.17
CA LEU A 37 -32.08 -3.28 23.65
C LEU A 37 -30.93 -3.59 24.65
N THR A 38 -31.12 -3.30 25.92
CA THR A 38 -30.12 -3.56 26.95
C THR A 38 -29.87 -5.05 27.14
N ARG A 39 -30.93 -5.89 27.08
CA ARG A 39 -30.83 -7.35 27.14
C ARG A 39 -30.05 -7.90 25.93
N LEU A 40 -30.28 -7.41 24.74
CA LEU A 40 -29.54 -7.79 23.53
C LEU A 40 -28.06 -7.47 23.65
N ILE A 41 -27.72 -6.29 24.19
CA ILE A 41 -26.35 -5.83 24.38
C ILE A 41 -25.64 -6.65 25.45
N ILE A 42 -26.34 -6.99 26.54
CA ILE A 42 -25.80 -7.86 27.62
C ILE A 42 -25.51 -9.26 27.10
N HIS A 43 -26.43 -9.88 26.38
CA HIS A 43 -26.20 -11.19 25.74
C HIS A 43 -25.03 -11.17 24.75
N ALA A 44 -24.89 -10.09 23.97
CA ALA A 44 -23.74 -9.90 23.10
C ALA A 44 -22.43 -9.75 23.90
N SER A 45 -22.45 -9.01 25.03
CA SER A 45 -21.31 -8.84 25.93
C SER A 45 -20.91 -10.14 26.63
N GLU A 46 -21.85 -10.94 27.08
CA GLU A 46 -21.60 -12.27 27.68
C GLU A 46 -21.02 -13.24 26.64
N SER A 47 -21.54 -13.23 25.41
CA SER A 47 -20.98 -14.01 24.31
C SER A 47 -19.55 -13.56 23.97
N LEU A 48 -19.26 -12.28 24.06
CA LEU A 48 -17.93 -11.73 23.87
C LEU A 48 -16.97 -12.12 25.00
N SER A 49 -17.42 -12.05 26.25
CA SER A 49 -16.58 -12.33 27.42
C SER A 49 -16.18 -13.81 27.53
N HIS A 50 -17.04 -14.75 27.06
CA HIS A 50 -16.72 -16.17 27.00
C HIS A 50 -16.06 -16.60 25.68
N GLY A 51 -16.32 -15.87 24.56
CA GLY A 51 -15.84 -16.17 23.21
C GLY A 51 -14.68 -15.32 22.72
N TRP A 52 -14.09 -14.47 23.55
CA TRP A 52 -12.99 -13.57 23.13
C TRP A 52 -11.80 -14.26 22.44
N PRO A 53 -11.36 -15.47 22.86
CA PRO A 53 -10.29 -16.15 22.13
C PRO A 53 -10.75 -16.60 20.74
N MET A 54 -12.04 -16.90 20.56
CA MET A 54 -12.59 -17.33 19.28
C MET A 54 -12.76 -16.17 18.27
N LEU A 55 -12.83 -14.92 18.75
CA LEU A 55 -12.85 -13.70 17.93
C LEU A 55 -11.43 -13.18 17.63
N ILE A 56 -10.50 -13.30 18.55
CA ILE A 56 -9.11 -12.87 18.37
C ILE A 56 -8.34 -13.86 17.49
N LEU A 57 -8.63 -15.16 17.61
CA LEU A 57 -7.95 -16.20 16.85
C LEU A 57 -8.05 -16.01 15.32
N PRO A 58 -9.24 -15.77 14.72
CA PRO A 58 -9.34 -15.55 13.26
C PRO A 58 -8.72 -14.21 12.77
N ILE A 59 -8.50 -13.26 13.67
CA ILE A 59 -7.86 -11.98 13.34
C ILE A 59 -6.34 -12.08 13.54
N MET A 60 -5.88 -12.64 14.65
CA MET A 60 -4.45 -12.80 14.95
C MET A 60 -3.80 -13.89 14.12
N LEU A 61 -4.49 -14.99 13.82
CA LEU A 61 -3.91 -16.09 13.06
C LEU A 61 -3.49 -15.67 11.64
N PRO A 62 -4.34 -14.99 10.82
CA PRO A 62 -3.89 -14.51 9.52
C PRO A 62 -2.87 -13.37 9.62
N ALA A 63 -2.92 -12.53 10.67
CA ALA A 63 -1.91 -11.51 10.90
C ALA A 63 -0.55 -12.13 11.25
N LEU A 64 -0.51 -13.12 12.11
CA LEU A 64 0.69 -13.86 12.48
C LEU A 64 1.22 -14.71 11.33
N LEU A 65 0.34 -15.41 10.60
CA LEU A 65 0.69 -16.14 9.37
C LEU A 65 1.25 -15.20 8.30
N ASN A 66 0.69 -14.00 8.16
CA ASN A 66 1.17 -12.98 7.25
C ASN A 66 2.55 -12.44 7.68
N LEU A 67 2.78 -12.27 8.98
CA LEU A 67 4.08 -11.84 9.52
C LEU A 67 5.19 -12.90 9.30
N ILE A 68 4.85 -14.17 9.52
CA ILE A 68 5.76 -15.31 9.33
C ILE A 68 5.98 -15.58 7.82
N ALA A 69 4.91 -15.53 7.03
CA ALA A 69 4.97 -15.74 5.59
C ALA A 69 5.61 -14.57 4.83
N ALA A 70 5.61 -13.36 5.39
CA ALA A 70 6.29 -12.19 4.82
C ALA A 70 7.81 -12.39 4.67
N ARG A 71 8.38 -13.38 5.36
CA ARG A 71 9.80 -13.77 5.22
C ARG A 71 10.07 -14.77 4.09
N ARG A 72 9.04 -15.27 3.39
CA ARG A 72 9.22 -16.24 2.29
C ARG A 72 9.03 -15.58 0.91
N PRO A 73 10.00 -15.69 -0.01
CA PRO A 73 9.98 -15.03 -1.33
C PRO A 73 8.72 -15.28 -2.19
N PRO A 74 8.17 -16.51 -2.28
CA PRO A 74 7.01 -16.76 -3.17
C PRO A 74 5.70 -16.12 -2.68
N TRP A 75 5.55 -15.91 -1.38
CA TRP A 75 4.37 -15.25 -0.79
C TRP A 75 4.35 -13.74 -1.07
N LEU A 76 5.52 -13.10 -1.05
CA LEU A 76 5.67 -11.68 -1.39
C LEU A 76 5.20 -11.37 -2.80
N LEU A 77 5.53 -12.21 -3.77
CA LEU A 77 5.10 -12.07 -5.16
C LEU A 77 3.57 -12.23 -5.32
N ARG A 78 2.97 -13.17 -4.61
CA ARG A 78 1.53 -13.41 -4.64
C ARG A 78 0.74 -12.27 -3.99
N ARG A 79 1.22 -11.77 -2.85
CA ARG A 79 0.64 -10.62 -2.14
C ARG A 79 0.76 -9.33 -2.97
N GLN A 80 1.88 -9.11 -3.63
CA GLN A 80 2.07 -7.97 -4.52
C GLN A 80 1.12 -8.03 -5.72
N LYS A 81 0.93 -9.19 -6.34
CA LYS A 81 -0.05 -9.36 -7.43
C LYS A 81 -1.49 -9.07 -6.96
N MET A 82 -1.87 -9.49 -5.75
CA MET A 82 -3.19 -9.19 -5.18
C MET A 82 -3.37 -7.69 -4.86
N LEU A 83 -2.36 -7.03 -4.29
CA LEU A 83 -2.40 -5.59 -4.01
C LEU A 83 -2.46 -4.76 -5.30
N HIS A 84 -1.77 -5.19 -6.35
CA HIS A 84 -1.85 -4.56 -7.67
C HIS A 84 -3.20 -4.79 -8.38
N ALA A 85 -3.97 -5.82 -8.00
CA ALA A 85 -5.29 -6.09 -8.54
C ALA A 85 -6.37 -5.14 -7.97
N LEU A 86 -6.13 -4.49 -6.82
CA LEU A 86 -7.03 -3.49 -6.26
C LEU A 86 -6.93 -2.19 -7.07
N PRO A 87 -8.04 -1.69 -7.68
CA PRO A 87 -7.98 -0.62 -8.68
C PRO A 87 -7.45 0.72 -8.13
N VAL A 88 -7.67 1.01 -6.84
CA VAL A 88 -7.23 2.26 -6.20
C VAL A 88 -5.80 2.12 -5.66
N VAL A 89 -5.56 1.08 -4.88
CA VAL A 89 -4.25 0.82 -4.23
C VAL A 89 -3.19 0.48 -5.29
N GLY A 90 -3.55 -0.26 -6.33
CA GLY A 90 -2.64 -0.61 -7.42
C GLY A 90 -2.17 0.60 -8.22
N LYS A 91 -3.04 1.59 -8.47
CA LYS A 91 -2.66 2.85 -9.13
C LYS A 91 -1.70 3.67 -8.28
N LEU A 92 -1.97 3.80 -6.98
CA LEU A 92 -1.11 4.53 -6.04
C LEU A 92 0.29 3.89 -5.94
N ILE A 93 0.35 2.56 -5.74
CA ILE A 93 1.62 1.83 -5.66
C ILE A 93 2.42 1.97 -6.97
N ARG A 94 1.74 1.86 -8.13
CA ARG A 94 2.39 2.05 -9.42
C ARG A 94 2.94 3.47 -9.56
N GLY A 95 2.15 4.49 -9.25
CA GLY A 95 2.55 5.90 -9.30
C GLY A 95 3.79 6.16 -8.44
N GLN A 96 3.78 5.67 -7.20
CA GLN A 96 4.91 5.80 -6.28
C GLN A 96 6.18 5.13 -6.82
N ARG A 97 6.06 3.95 -7.44
CA ARG A 97 7.21 3.25 -8.03
C ARG A 97 7.75 3.97 -9.25
N LEU A 98 6.88 4.47 -10.12
CA LEU A 98 7.30 5.28 -11.28
C LEU A 98 7.97 6.58 -10.84
N SER A 99 7.42 7.27 -9.84
CA SER A 99 8.04 8.46 -9.25
C SER A 99 9.45 8.13 -8.74
N GLN A 100 9.62 7.07 -7.95
CA GLN A 100 10.92 6.65 -7.43
C GLN A 100 11.93 6.33 -8.55
N ILE A 101 11.52 5.56 -9.56
CA ILE A 101 12.36 5.18 -10.70
C ILE A 101 12.82 6.42 -11.45
N PHE A 102 11.91 7.29 -11.84
CA PHE A 102 12.25 8.48 -12.63
C PHE A 102 13.02 9.52 -11.82
N THR A 103 12.79 9.63 -10.51
CA THR A 103 13.60 10.50 -9.64
C THR A 103 15.06 10.04 -9.60
N VAL A 104 15.32 8.75 -9.42
CA VAL A 104 16.68 8.22 -9.40
C VAL A 104 17.34 8.41 -10.77
N LEU A 105 16.62 8.09 -11.86
CA LEU A 105 17.15 8.27 -13.21
C LEU A 105 17.42 9.74 -13.54
N ALA A 106 16.56 10.66 -13.15
CA ALA A 106 16.78 12.10 -13.33
C ALA A 106 18.00 12.59 -12.60
N LEU A 107 18.16 12.17 -11.32
CA LEU A 107 19.31 12.54 -10.50
C LEU A 107 20.63 11.99 -11.05
N THR A 108 20.65 10.73 -11.49
CA THR A 108 21.86 10.12 -12.06
C THR A 108 22.22 10.75 -13.39
N GLN A 109 21.22 11.05 -14.22
CA GLN A 109 21.44 11.69 -15.51
C GLN A 109 21.94 13.14 -15.36
N SER A 110 21.39 13.91 -14.40
CA SER A 110 21.85 15.27 -14.10
C SER A 110 23.27 15.29 -13.50
N ALA A 111 23.68 14.21 -12.85
CA ALA A 111 25.05 14.01 -12.36
C ALA A 111 26.03 13.56 -13.48
N GLY A 112 25.58 13.42 -14.74
CA GLY A 112 26.40 12.96 -15.87
C GLY A 112 26.64 11.44 -15.87
N ILE A 113 25.92 10.68 -15.08
CA ILE A 113 26.01 9.22 -15.04
C ILE A 113 25.23 8.64 -16.22
N SER A 114 25.77 7.61 -16.88
CA SER A 114 25.10 6.97 -18.01
C SER A 114 23.74 6.37 -17.62
N PHE A 115 22.80 6.31 -18.57
CA PHE A 115 21.46 5.76 -18.32
C PHE A 115 21.50 4.32 -17.80
N LEU A 116 22.42 3.49 -18.31
CA LEU A 116 22.59 2.11 -17.86
C LEU A 116 23.03 2.02 -16.40
N GLN A 117 23.99 2.83 -15.97
CA GLN A 117 24.41 2.92 -14.57
C GLN A 117 23.31 3.51 -13.68
N GLY A 118 22.51 4.43 -14.23
CA GLY A 118 21.31 4.91 -13.56
C GLY A 118 20.29 3.80 -13.28
N LEU A 119 20.09 2.86 -14.22
CA LEU A 119 19.24 1.70 -14.03
C LEU A 119 19.75 0.76 -12.93
N GLU A 120 21.07 0.56 -12.80
CA GLU A 120 21.67 -0.21 -11.69
C GLU A 120 21.35 0.46 -10.34
N SER A 121 21.50 1.79 -10.25
CA SER A 121 21.14 2.54 -9.05
C SER A 121 19.64 2.41 -8.71
N VAL A 122 18.78 2.37 -9.72
CA VAL A 122 17.34 2.11 -9.55
C VAL A 122 17.09 0.70 -8.99
N GLU A 123 17.79 -0.33 -9.52
CA GLU A 123 17.65 -1.71 -9.04
C GLU A 123 17.96 -1.84 -7.56
N ASP A 124 19.01 -1.18 -7.08
CA ASP A 124 19.41 -1.19 -5.66
C ASP A 124 18.41 -0.49 -4.75
N THR A 125 17.74 0.53 -5.28
CA THR A 125 16.75 1.31 -4.53
C THR A 125 15.38 0.59 -4.45
N LEU A 126 15.11 -0.34 -5.36
CA LEU A 126 13.81 -1.02 -5.46
C LEU A 126 13.71 -2.23 -4.53
N ASN A 127 12.83 -2.13 -3.51
CA ASN A 127 12.50 -3.24 -2.61
C ASN A 127 11.44 -4.21 -3.18
N CYS A 128 10.91 -3.94 -4.38
CA CYS A 128 9.86 -4.74 -5.00
C CYS A 128 10.44 -5.70 -6.05
N PRO A 129 10.41 -7.03 -5.84
CA PRO A 129 10.99 -8.00 -6.77
C PRO A 129 10.42 -7.89 -8.19
N LEU A 130 9.11 -7.59 -8.33
CA LEU A 130 8.47 -7.45 -9.63
C LEU A 130 9.04 -6.27 -10.44
N TRP A 131 9.23 -5.12 -9.79
CA TRP A 131 9.79 -3.94 -10.44
C TRP A 131 11.29 -4.09 -10.69
N ARG A 132 12.03 -4.71 -9.76
CA ARG A 132 13.45 -5.04 -9.97
C ARG A 132 13.63 -5.92 -11.22
N GLN A 133 12.83 -6.98 -11.37
CA GLN A 133 12.87 -7.83 -12.55
C GLN A 133 12.58 -7.06 -13.86
N ARG A 134 11.62 -6.13 -13.84
CA ARG A 134 11.32 -5.28 -15.00
C ARG A 134 12.49 -4.36 -15.37
N ILE A 135 13.12 -3.72 -14.38
CA ILE A 135 14.28 -2.86 -14.62
C ILE A 135 15.46 -3.67 -15.15
N GLN A 136 15.69 -4.88 -14.64
CA GLN A 136 16.71 -5.80 -15.19
C GLN A 136 16.44 -6.15 -16.67
N GLN A 137 15.20 -6.38 -17.03
CA GLN A 137 14.82 -6.59 -18.43
C GLN A 137 15.08 -5.34 -19.29
N VAL A 138 14.75 -4.15 -18.78
CA VAL A 138 15.07 -2.88 -19.46
C VAL A 138 16.57 -2.73 -19.64
N HIS A 139 17.36 -2.94 -18.59
CA HIS A 139 18.82 -2.90 -18.64
C HIS A 139 19.38 -3.86 -19.72
N LEU A 140 18.89 -5.10 -19.73
CA LEU A 140 19.30 -6.12 -20.68
C LEU A 140 18.97 -5.71 -22.15
N HIS A 141 17.78 -5.20 -22.40
CA HIS A 141 17.40 -4.78 -23.75
C HIS A 141 18.24 -3.59 -24.24
N ILE A 142 18.51 -2.61 -23.38
CA ILE A 142 19.33 -1.44 -23.74
C ILE A 142 20.79 -1.84 -23.97
N SER A 143 21.34 -2.73 -23.15
CA SER A 143 22.72 -3.23 -23.33
C SER A 143 22.90 -4.01 -24.65
N HIS A 144 21.82 -4.57 -25.21
CA HIS A 144 21.80 -5.18 -26.54
C HIS A 144 21.48 -4.18 -27.67
N GLY A 145 21.48 -2.88 -27.39
CA GLY A 145 21.30 -1.83 -28.38
C GLY A 145 19.84 -1.46 -28.72
N ALA A 146 18.87 -1.91 -27.92
CA ALA A 146 17.49 -1.47 -28.10
C ALA A 146 17.32 -0.02 -27.66
N PRO A 147 16.47 0.77 -28.36
CA PRO A 147 16.08 2.10 -27.88
C PRO A 147 15.44 2.05 -26.50
N ILE A 148 15.68 3.08 -25.68
CA ILE A 148 15.21 3.13 -24.29
C ILE A 148 13.69 2.98 -24.21
N TRP A 149 12.95 3.71 -25.04
CA TRP A 149 11.49 3.65 -25.06
C TRP A 149 10.95 2.25 -25.38
N GLN A 150 11.59 1.51 -26.30
CA GLN A 150 11.20 0.13 -26.63
C GLN A 150 11.49 -0.85 -25.51
N ALA A 151 12.63 -0.70 -24.84
CA ALA A 151 12.98 -1.52 -23.70
C ALA A 151 11.98 -1.36 -22.56
N LEU A 152 11.55 -0.12 -22.28
CA LEU A 152 10.50 0.18 -21.29
C LEU A 152 9.14 -0.39 -21.69
N GLU A 153 8.74 -0.27 -22.96
CA GLU A 153 7.49 -0.81 -23.49
C GLU A 153 7.42 -2.33 -23.31
N ARG A 154 8.47 -3.05 -23.71
CA ARG A 154 8.56 -4.52 -23.61
C ARG A 154 8.54 -5.03 -22.17
N SER A 155 9.15 -4.32 -21.24
CA SER A 155 9.18 -4.72 -19.83
C SER A 155 7.82 -4.55 -19.15
N GLY A 156 6.94 -3.71 -19.69
CA GLY A 156 5.61 -3.40 -19.19
C GLY A 156 5.62 -2.60 -17.89
N GLY A 157 4.45 -2.12 -17.49
CA GLY A 157 4.30 -1.37 -16.23
C GLY A 157 4.51 0.15 -16.35
N PHE A 158 5.09 0.64 -17.42
CA PHE A 158 5.21 2.06 -17.74
C PHE A 158 3.96 2.57 -18.43
N THR A 159 3.60 3.84 -18.20
CA THR A 159 2.43 4.45 -18.83
C THR A 159 2.76 4.91 -20.24
N THR A 160 1.72 5.07 -21.09
CA THR A 160 1.89 5.61 -22.44
C THR A 160 2.59 6.98 -22.43
N LEU A 161 2.30 7.81 -21.42
CA LEU A 161 2.96 9.10 -21.23
C LEU A 161 4.47 8.93 -21.03
N CYS A 162 4.89 7.96 -20.18
CA CYS A 162 6.31 7.68 -19.96
C CYS A 162 7.00 7.31 -21.27
N LEU A 163 6.40 6.41 -22.05
CA LEU A 163 6.97 5.94 -23.31
C LEU A 163 7.11 7.08 -24.34
N GLN A 164 6.10 7.94 -24.44
CA GLN A 164 6.12 9.08 -25.35
C GLN A 164 7.18 10.11 -24.98
N LEU A 165 7.26 10.51 -23.70
CA LEU A 165 8.25 11.49 -23.25
C LEU A 165 9.67 10.95 -23.36
N ILE A 166 9.91 9.70 -23.01
CA ILE A 166 11.23 9.06 -23.18
C ILE A 166 11.61 8.98 -24.68
N ARG A 167 10.68 8.59 -25.53
CA ARG A 167 10.92 8.55 -26.99
C ARG A 167 11.28 9.93 -27.53
N THR A 168 10.59 10.97 -27.08
CA THR A 168 10.89 12.35 -27.50
C THR A 168 12.24 12.79 -26.97
N GLY A 169 12.54 12.53 -25.68
CA GLY A 169 13.82 12.89 -25.06
C GLY A 169 15.00 12.16 -25.69
N GLU A 170 14.83 10.88 -26.04
CA GLU A 170 15.85 10.09 -26.74
C GLU A 170 16.11 10.62 -28.15
N ALA A 171 15.07 11.00 -28.90
CA ALA A 171 15.19 11.55 -30.25
C ALA A 171 15.76 12.97 -30.27
N SER A 172 15.48 13.79 -29.26
CA SER A 172 15.96 15.18 -29.18
C SER A 172 17.27 15.34 -28.40
N GLY A 173 17.77 14.28 -27.77
CA GLY A 173 18.94 14.35 -26.89
C GLY A 173 18.69 15.06 -25.56
N SER A 174 17.42 15.31 -25.17
CA SER A 174 17.00 15.99 -23.93
C SER A 174 16.36 15.01 -22.94
N LEU A 175 16.95 13.83 -22.78
CA LEU A 175 16.44 12.76 -21.95
C LEU A 175 16.38 13.16 -20.46
N ASP A 176 17.36 13.93 -19.98
CA ASP A 176 17.47 14.51 -18.65
C ASP A 176 16.21 15.31 -18.28
N THR A 177 15.84 16.25 -19.12
CA THR A 177 14.64 17.09 -18.95
C THR A 177 13.35 16.26 -18.93
N MET A 178 13.27 15.25 -19.79
CA MET A 178 12.09 14.37 -19.84
C MET A 178 11.98 13.48 -18.60
N LEU A 179 13.10 12.99 -18.08
CA LEU A 179 13.15 12.20 -16.84
C LEU A 179 12.72 13.05 -15.63
N GLU A 180 13.19 14.30 -15.55
CA GLU A 180 12.80 15.23 -14.50
C GLU A 180 11.29 15.54 -14.53
N ASN A 181 10.77 15.81 -15.72
CA ASN A 181 9.34 16.03 -15.91
C ASN A 181 8.49 14.80 -15.50
N LEU A 182 8.95 13.59 -15.82
CA LEU A 182 8.30 12.35 -15.42
C LEU A 182 8.36 12.14 -13.91
N ALA A 183 9.51 12.41 -13.28
CA ALA A 183 9.67 12.31 -11.84
C ALA A 183 8.70 13.24 -11.11
N ARG A 184 8.64 14.50 -11.52
CA ARG A 184 7.73 15.51 -10.96
C ARG A 184 6.27 15.12 -11.19
N HIS A 185 5.88 14.78 -12.40
CA HIS A 185 4.50 14.39 -12.73
C HIS A 185 4.01 13.21 -11.88
N HIS A 186 4.80 12.14 -11.77
CA HIS A 186 4.42 10.98 -10.98
C HIS A 186 4.45 11.25 -9.46
N SER A 187 5.33 12.14 -8.99
CA SER A 187 5.36 12.58 -7.60
C SER A 187 4.09 13.35 -7.24
N GLU A 188 3.73 14.36 -8.01
CA GLU A 188 2.53 15.17 -7.82
C GLU A 188 1.26 14.31 -7.92
N GLN A 189 1.17 13.44 -8.93
CA GLN A 189 0.04 12.54 -9.10
C GLN A 189 -0.13 11.59 -7.92
N THR A 190 0.97 11.08 -7.38
CA THR A 190 0.94 10.18 -6.22
C THR A 190 0.54 10.92 -4.96
N HIS A 191 1.03 12.15 -4.76
CA HIS A 191 0.67 13.00 -3.64
C HIS A 191 -0.83 13.32 -3.65
N ASN A 192 -1.35 13.82 -4.78
CA ASN A 192 -2.77 14.11 -4.93
C ASN A 192 -3.67 12.89 -4.72
N GLN A 193 -3.24 11.70 -5.18
CA GLN A 193 -3.98 10.45 -4.92
C GLN A 193 -3.97 10.06 -3.45
N ALA A 194 -2.87 10.28 -2.73
CA ALA A 194 -2.76 10.03 -1.30
C ALA A 194 -3.65 10.99 -0.49
N GLU A 195 -3.68 12.27 -0.84
CA GLU A 195 -4.56 13.27 -0.23
C GLU A 195 -6.04 12.96 -0.45
N ASN A 196 -6.42 12.58 -1.68
CA ASN A 196 -7.79 12.18 -1.98
C ASN A 196 -8.23 10.94 -1.17
N LEU A 197 -7.32 10.01 -0.87
CA LEU A 197 -7.61 8.89 0.01
C LEU A 197 -7.73 9.32 1.47
N ALA A 198 -6.93 10.28 1.92
CA ALA A 198 -7.02 10.82 3.27
C ALA A 198 -8.35 11.54 3.51
N THR A 199 -8.79 12.38 2.56
CA THR A 199 -10.08 13.10 2.65
C THR A 199 -11.29 12.17 2.62
N LEU A 200 -11.20 11.00 1.96
CA LEU A 200 -12.27 9.98 2.01
C LEU A 200 -12.34 9.25 3.35
N LEU A 201 -11.26 9.28 4.13
CA LEU A 201 -11.22 8.67 5.48
C LEU A 201 -11.67 9.65 6.58
N GLU A 202 -11.63 10.96 6.34
CA GLU A 202 -12.08 11.98 7.31
C GLU A 202 -13.52 11.76 7.79
N PRO A 203 -14.54 11.52 6.92
CA PRO A 203 -15.90 11.30 7.38
C PRO A 203 -16.11 9.97 8.10
N ALA A 204 -15.12 9.06 8.07
CA ALA A 204 -15.19 7.76 8.76
C ALA A 204 -14.51 7.79 10.15
N MET A 205 -13.88 8.90 10.52
CA MET A 205 -13.27 9.13 11.84
C MET A 205 -14.12 10.05 12.71
#